data_16749ea7949f701375f773cb77d51813
#
_entry.id   16749ea7949f701375f773cb77d51813
#
_cell.length_a   1.000
_cell.length_b   1.000
_cell.length_c   1.000
_cell.angle_alpha   90.00
_cell.angle_beta   90.00
_cell.angle_gamma   90.00
#
_symmetry.space_group_name_H-M   'P 1'
#
loop_
_entity.id
_entity.type
_entity.pdbx_description
1 polymer ?
#
loop_
_entity_poly.entity_id
_entity_poly.type
_entity_poly.pdbx_seq_one_letter_code
_entity_poly.pdbx_strand_id
1 'polypeptide(L)'
;MSSLPRPAIFSFGTRKKLNLKRCLVPEGPFMMGTKGDSFDESPAHRVYVSAFEMAQMPVLNHDYAIFLKENKDVDPPQWWDDPDFNDPRQPVVGVNWYEAKEYCTWLGHKSGMNMRLPTEAEFEKAARSGLQGMEYPWGNDIARSAYKLTGGPLPGPYKPGVNSPNSYGLFDMVSNVFQWCLDRYDPIYYSESEGRNPMGSRRTGQRAARGGSWKHETLMNRCAARASLAPYFRCNDFGFRWVSSFKVDV
;
A
#
# COMPACT_ATOMS: atom_id res chain seq x y z
N MET A 1 -29.12 3.96 36.15
CA MET A 1 -28.34 4.68 35.10
C MET A 1 -26.90 4.27 35.25
N SER A 2 -26.47 3.24 34.52
CA SER A 2 -25.09 2.72 34.59
C SER A 2 -24.26 3.51 33.59
N SER A 3 -23.24 4.18 34.10
CA SER A 3 -22.24 4.92 33.32
C SER A 3 -21.42 3.96 32.46
N LEU A 4 -21.45 4.13 31.15
CA LEU A 4 -20.54 3.45 30.23
C LEU A 4 -19.08 3.76 30.59
N PRO A 5 -18.18 2.79 30.55
CA PRO A 5 -16.77 3.05 30.80
C PRO A 5 -16.19 3.95 29.69
N ARG A 6 -15.44 4.98 30.11
CA ARG A 6 -14.70 5.84 29.19
C ARG A 6 -13.65 5.03 28.45
N PRO A 7 -13.45 5.25 27.15
CA PRO A 7 -12.38 4.58 26.40
C PRO A 7 -11.03 4.89 27.03
N ALA A 8 -10.19 3.85 27.09
CA ALA A 8 -8.85 3.93 27.67
C ALA A 8 -7.98 4.93 26.88
N ILE A 9 -7.68 6.07 27.50
CA ILE A 9 -6.69 7.02 26.97
C ILE A 9 -5.33 6.38 27.14
N PHE A 10 -4.74 5.86 26.07
CA PHE A 10 -3.37 5.36 26.09
C PHE A 10 -2.42 6.52 26.40
N SER A 11 -1.83 6.49 27.59
CA SER A 11 -0.75 7.38 28.02
C SER A 11 0.53 7.02 27.26
N PHE A 12 0.86 7.81 26.25
CA PHE A 12 2.09 7.66 25.47
C PHE A 12 3.20 8.54 26.03
N GLY A 13 4.01 8.01 26.92
CA GLY A 13 5.28 8.59 27.35
C GLY A 13 6.35 8.43 26.26
N THR A 14 7.10 9.52 26.00
CA THR A 14 8.18 9.77 25.03
C THR A 14 7.72 10.25 23.66
N ARG A 15 8.41 11.28 23.13
CA ARG A 15 8.20 11.85 21.78
C ARG A 15 8.33 10.74 20.74
N LYS A 16 7.20 10.24 20.25
CA LYS A 16 7.18 9.19 19.23
C LYS A 16 7.69 9.76 17.91
N LYS A 17 8.77 9.19 17.40
CA LYS A 17 9.37 9.56 16.14
C LYS A 17 8.64 8.81 15.00
N LEU A 18 8.26 9.53 13.94
CA LEU A 18 7.70 8.95 12.73
C LEU A 18 8.65 7.90 12.11
N ASN A 19 8.08 6.83 11.58
CA ASN A 19 8.83 5.85 10.83
C ASN A 19 9.02 6.34 9.39
N LEU A 20 10.20 6.86 9.09
CA LEU A 20 10.59 7.33 7.75
C LEU A 20 11.55 6.33 7.06
N LYS A 21 11.60 5.08 7.50
CA LYS A 21 12.38 4.05 6.83
C LYS A 21 11.84 3.84 5.41
N ARG A 22 12.72 3.91 4.45
CA ARG A 22 12.41 3.80 3.03
C ARG A 22 13.49 3.06 2.28
N CYS A 23 13.12 2.51 1.15
CA CYS A 23 14.02 1.77 0.26
C CYS A 23 14.03 2.45 -1.11
N LEU A 24 15.20 2.49 -1.73
CA LEU A 24 15.37 2.96 -3.10
C LEU A 24 14.83 1.91 -4.07
N VAL A 25 13.93 2.34 -4.96
CA VAL A 25 13.53 1.58 -6.14
C VAL A 25 14.25 2.21 -7.34
N PRO A 26 15.20 1.48 -7.96
CA PRO A 26 16.02 2.04 -9.03
C PRO A 26 15.18 2.33 -10.27
N GLU A 27 15.61 3.34 -11.04
CA GLU A 27 15.00 3.61 -12.35
C GLU A 27 15.23 2.45 -13.33
N GLY A 28 14.42 2.42 -14.35
CA GLY A 28 14.59 1.47 -15.46
C GLY A 28 13.26 0.83 -15.88
N PRO A 29 13.35 0.05 -16.98
CA PRO A 29 12.18 -0.66 -17.50
C PRO A 29 11.85 -1.91 -16.69
N PHE A 30 10.58 -2.29 -16.71
CA PHE A 30 10.10 -3.60 -16.26
C PHE A 30 8.89 -4.03 -17.08
N MET A 31 8.50 -5.29 -16.98
CA MET A 31 7.28 -5.81 -17.59
C MET A 31 6.14 -5.69 -16.58
N MET A 32 5.20 -4.80 -16.84
CA MET A 32 3.98 -4.58 -16.04
C MET A 32 2.87 -5.48 -16.55
N GLY A 33 2.08 -6.04 -15.63
CA GLY A 33 1.00 -6.94 -15.96
C GLY A 33 1.42 -8.41 -16.15
N THR A 34 0.56 -9.18 -16.77
CA THR A 34 0.76 -10.61 -17.04
C THR A 34 0.32 -10.97 -18.44
N LYS A 35 0.79 -12.15 -18.93
CA LYS A 35 0.28 -12.81 -20.15
C LYS A 35 -0.86 -13.78 -19.87
N GLY A 36 -1.31 -13.85 -18.61
CA GLY A 36 -2.39 -14.74 -18.19
C GLY A 36 -3.78 -14.26 -18.60
N ASP A 37 -4.79 -14.99 -18.12
CA ASP A 37 -6.20 -14.81 -18.51
C ASP A 37 -6.90 -13.65 -17.78
N SER A 38 -6.25 -12.99 -16.83
CA SER A 38 -6.82 -11.83 -16.15
C SER A 38 -6.90 -10.64 -17.11
N PHE A 39 -8.12 -10.30 -17.49
CA PHE A 39 -8.41 -9.27 -18.46
C PHE A 39 -7.80 -7.89 -18.11
N ASP A 40 -7.89 -7.49 -16.86
CA ASP A 40 -7.43 -6.18 -16.38
C ASP A 40 -5.92 -6.13 -16.08
N GLU A 41 -5.26 -7.29 -16.01
CA GLU A 41 -3.81 -7.39 -15.86
C GLU A 41 -3.08 -7.53 -17.22
N SER A 42 -3.83 -7.59 -18.31
CA SER A 42 -3.32 -7.85 -19.67
C SER A 42 -3.54 -6.64 -20.62
N PRO A 43 -2.69 -6.46 -21.60
CA PRO A 43 -1.50 -7.23 -21.94
C PRO A 43 -0.32 -6.91 -21.01
N ALA A 44 0.59 -7.87 -20.85
CA ALA A 44 1.90 -7.54 -20.30
C ALA A 44 2.62 -6.56 -21.23
N HIS A 45 3.08 -5.44 -20.70
CA HIS A 45 3.70 -4.38 -21.50
C HIS A 45 4.93 -3.79 -20.80
N ARG A 46 5.83 -3.22 -21.57
CA ARG A 46 7.06 -2.64 -21.07
C ARG A 46 6.83 -1.22 -20.59
N VAL A 47 7.12 -0.96 -19.32
CA VAL A 47 7.02 0.36 -18.70
C VAL A 47 8.39 0.77 -18.14
N TYR A 48 8.77 2.03 -18.35
CA TYR A 48 9.91 2.66 -17.68
C TYR A 48 9.40 3.49 -16.50
N VAL A 49 9.99 3.29 -15.33
CA VAL A 49 9.69 4.08 -14.13
C VAL A 49 10.99 4.73 -13.65
N SER A 50 10.96 6.04 -13.39
CA SER A 50 12.06 6.80 -12.81
C SER A 50 12.36 6.33 -11.39
N ALA A 51 13.58 6.56 -10.89
CA ALA A 51 13.95 6.20 -9.51
C ALA A 51 13.08 6.94 -8.49
N PHE A 52 12.70 6.25 -7.43
CA PHE A 52 11.95 6.81 -6.30
C PHE A 52 12.30 6.07 -5.01
N GLU A 53 11.96 6.66 -3.89
CA GLU A 53 12.02 5.99 -2.60
C GLU A 53 10.61 5.58 -2.16
N MET A 54 10.46 4.39 -1.59
CA MET A 54 9.19 3.86 -1.09
C MET A 54 9.30 3.51 0.39
N ALA A 55 8.26 3.82 1.17
CA ALA A 55 8.17 3.39 2.55
C ALA A 55 8.44 1.88 2.68
N GLN A 56 9.36 1.51 3.57
CA GLN A 56 9.76 0.11 3.76
C GLN A 56 8.58 -0.80 4.12
N MET A 57 7.60 -0.26 4.83
CA MET A 57 6.38 -0.93 5.29
C MET A 57 5.16 -0.10 4.91
N PRO A 58 3.94 -0.68 4.90
CA PRO A 58 2.71 0.11 4.92
C PRO A 58 2.71 1.09 6.10
N VAL A 59 1.94 2.17 6.02
CA VAL A 59 1.77 3.10 7.15
C VAL A 59 1.12 2.34 8.30
N LEU A 60 1.70 2.47 9.50
CA LEU A 60 1.25 1.76 10.69
C LEU A 60 0.30 2.63 11.52
N ASN A 61 -0.55 1.99 12.33
CA ASN A 61 -1.43 2.68 13.28
C ASN A 61 -0.66 3.66 14.18
N HIS A 62 0.57 3.29 14.59
CA HIS A 62 1.43 4.19 15.36
C HIS A 62 1.69 5.52 14.63
N ASP A 63 2.03 5.49 13.35
CA ASP A 63 2.36 6.68 12.58
C ASP A 63 1.11 7.49 12.25
N TYR A 64 0.00 6.79 11.96
CA TYR A 64 -1.29 7.42 11.72
C TYR A 64 -1.86 8.10 12.98
N ALA A 65 -1.62 7.55 14.16
CA ALA A 65 -1.98 8.18 15.44
C ALA A 65 -1.28 9.54 15.66
N ILE A 66 -0.04 9.69 15.15
CA ILE A 66 0.67 10.98 15.21
C ILE A 66 -0.01 11.99 14.28
N PHE A 67 -0.41 11.55 13.09
CA PHE A 67 -1.16 12.37 12.14
C PHE A 67 -2.48 12.87 12.73
N LEU A 68 -3.31 11.98 13.28
CA LEU A 68 -4.58 12.33 13.93
C LEU A 68 -4.40 13.29 15.11
N LYS A 69 -3.33 13.13 15.87
CA LYS A 69 -3.03 14.03 16.99
C LYS A 69 -2.78 15.47 16.54
N GLU A 70 -2.18 15.64 15.38
CA GLU A 70 -1.84 16.95 14.82
C GLU A 70 -2.94 17.56 13.93
N ASN A 71 -3.85 16.75 13.43
CA ASN A 71 -4.94 17.13 12.51
C ASN A 71 -6.28 16.77 13.14
N LYS A 72 -6.77 17.62 14.04
CA LYS A 72 -7.95 17.39 14.89
C LYS A 72 -9.27 17.33 14.13
N ASP A 73 -9.29 17.87 12.91
CA ASP A 73 -10.46 17.88 12.03
C ASP A 73 -10.56 16.62 11.17
N VAL A 74 -9.58 15.72 11.26
CA VAL A 74 -9.59 14.42 10.59
C VAL A 74 -10.21 13.37 11.49
N ASP A 75 -11.25 12.71 11.02
CA ASP A 75 -11.89 11.60 11.73
C ASP A 75 -10.96 10.38 11.80
N PRO A 76 -10.94 9.64 12.93
CA PRO A 76 -10.24 8.37 12.99
C PRO A 76 -10.76 7.37 11.94
N PRO A 77 -9.91 6.41 11.52
CA PRO A 77 -10.34 5.29 10.68
C PRO A 77 -11.52 4.53 11.27
N GLN A 78 -12.35 3.91 10.43
CA GLN A 78 -13.61 3.28 10.84
C GLN A 78 -13.45 2.21 11.94
N TRP A 79 -12.34 1.46 11.97
CA TRP A 79 -12.06 0.39 12.96
C TRP A 79 -10.97 0.80 13.95
N TRP A 80 -10.82 2.09 14.23
CA TRP A 80 -9.73 2.61 15.05
C TRP A 80 -9.74 2.10 16.50
N ASP A 81 -10.91 1.88 17.04
CA ASP A 81 -11.09 1.39 18.43
C ASP A 81 -11.31 -0.13 18.51
N ASP A 82 -11.30 -0.84 17.38
CA ASP A 82 -11.48 -2.28 17.33
C ASP A 82 -10.15 -2.99 17.63
N PRO A 83 -10.10 -3.88 18.64
CA PRO A 83 -8.87 -4.56 19.08
C PRO A 83 -8.22 -5.43 18.00
N ASP A 84 -8.95 -5.90 17.00
CA ASP A 84 -8.41 -6.69 15.91
C ASP A 84 -7.61 -5.82 14.90
N PHE A 85 -7.83 -4.49 14.91
CA PHE A 85 -7.28 -3.55 13.93
C PHE A 85 -6.42 -2.42 14.52
N ASN A 86 -6.28 -2.33 15.84
CA ASN A 86 -5.69 -1.16 16.51
C ASN A 86 -4.31 -1.37 17.14
N ASP A 87 -3.66 -2.53 16.97
CA ASP A 87 -2.27 -2.69 17.46
C ASP A 87 -1.39 -1.62 16.76
N PRO A 88 -0.60 -0.85 17.51
CA PRO A 88 0.25 0.21 16.94
C PRO A 88 1.21 -0.24 15.84
N ARG A 89 1.52 -1.53 15.77
CA ARG A 89 2.43 -2.12 14.78
C ARG A 89 1.72 -2.77 13.59
N GLN A 90 0.39 -2.80 13.58
CA GLN A 90 -0.37 -3.23 12.39
C GLN A 90 -0.45 -2.08 11.37
N PRO A 91 -0.57 -2.38 10.06
CA PRO A 91 -0.94 -1.40 9.06
C PRO A 91 -2.25 -0.70 9.43
N VAL A 92 -2.33 0.60 9.23
CA VAL A 92 -3.59 1.31 9.32
C VAL A 92 -4.53 0.84 8.21
N VAL A 93 -5.77 0.55 8.59
CA VAL A 93 -6.86 0.18 7.68
C VAL A 93 -8.10 1.03 7.94
N GLY A 94 -9.12 0.92 7.10
CA GLY A 94 -10.33 1.73 7.27
C GLY A 94 -10.13 3.19 6.89
N VAL A 95 -9.12 3.49 6.10
CA VAL A 95 -8.83 4.80 5.52
C VAL A 95 -9.28 4.81 4.06
N ASN A 96 -9.93 5.88 3.63
CA ASN A 96 -10.26 6.10 2.23
C ASN A 96 -9.07 6.71 1.46
N TRP A 97 -9.19 6.82 0.14
CA TRP A 97 -8.12 7.33 -0.70
C TRP A 97 -7.73 8.79 -0.40
N TYR A 98 -8.71 9.64 -0.06
CA TYR A 98 -8.45 11.05 0.24
C TYR A 98 -7.67 11.20 1.55
N GLU A 99 -8.03 10.43 2.56
CA GLU A 99 -7.33 10.41 3.86
C GLU A 99 -5.90 9.88 3.73
N ALA A 100 -5.70 8.84 2.92
CA ALA A 100 -4.38 8.33 2.62
C ALA A 100 -3.51 9.37 1.90
N LYS A 101 -4.09 10.12 0.95
CA LYS A 101 -3.42 11.22 0.25
C LYS A 101 -3.12 12.39 1.20
N GLU A 102 -4.05 12.75 2.06
CA GLU A 102 -3.88 13.81 3.06
C GLU A 102 -2.74 13.50 4.03
N TYR A 103 -2.68 12.26 4.52
CA TYR A 103 -1.55 11.79 5.32
C TYR A 103 -0.22 11.98 4.59
N CYS A 104 -0.13 11.59 3.31
CA CYS A 104 1.09 11.77 2.52
C CYS A 104 1.47 13.25 2.39
N THR A 105 0.50 14.14 2.17
CA THR A 105 0.72 15.59 2.10
C THR A 105 1.24 16.14 3.42
N TRP A 106 0.59 15.78 4.54
CA TRP A 106 1.03 16.16 5.88
C TRP A 106 2.46 15.68 6.17
N LEU A 107 2.74 14.40 5.86
CA LEU A 107 4.06 13.81 6.07
C LEU A 107 5.14 14.51 5.24
N GLY A 108 4.80 14.89 4.00
CA GLY A 108 5.66 15.66 3.11
C GLY A 108 6.04 17.02 3.70
N HIS A 109 5.06 17.77 4.21
CA HIS A 109 5.31 19.05 4.89
C HIS A 109 6.20 18.87 6.13
N LYS A 110 5.95 17.79 6.89
CA LYS A 110 6.68 17.52 8.13
C LYS A 110 8.13 17.11 7.91
N SER A 111 8.39 16.38 6.84
CA SER A 111 9.72 15.85 6.49
C SER A 111 10.53 16.72 5.53
N GLY A 112 9.90 17.69 4.88
CA GLY A 112 10.51 18.48 3.80
C GLY A 112 10.68 17.71 2.49
N MET A 113 10.01 16.57 2.34
CA MET A 113 10.10 15.67 1.19
C MET A 113 8.82 15.74 0.35
N ASN A 114 8.94 15.42 -0.95
CA ASN A 114 7.77 15.32 -1.83
C ASN A 114 7.13 13.93 -1.70
N MET A 115 6.21 13.79 -0.74
CA MET A 115 5.55 12.51 -0.45
C MET A 115 4.16 12.42 -1.05
N ARG A 116 3.84 11.25 -1.60
CA ARG A 116 2.56 10.94 -2.24
C ARG A 116 2.26 9.44 -2.18
N LEU A 117 1.07 9.05 -2.58
CA LEU A 117 0.79 7.65 -2.88
C LEU A 117 1.62 7.19 -4.09
N PRO A 118 2.00 5.91 -4.17
CA PRO A 118 2.65 5.35 -5.36
C PRO A 118 1.70 5.36 -6.56
N THR A 119 2.23 5.49 -7.77
CA THR A 119 1.46 5.07 -8.94
C THR A 119 1.33 3.56 -8.97
N GLU A 120 0.37 3.05 -9.73
CA GLU A 120 0.17 1.61 -9.89
C GLU A 120 1.41 0.94 -10.48
N ALA A 121 2.07 1.59 -11.44
CA ALA A 121 3.32 1.11 -12.05
C ALA A 121 4.51 1.13 -11.06
N GLU A 122 4.62 2.16 -10.22
CA GLU A 122 5.63 2.21 -9.16
C GLU A 122 5.42 1.08 -8.16
N PHE A 123 4.17 0.82 -7.78
CA PHE A 123 3.85 -0.26 -6.85
C PHE A 123 4.24 -1.63 -7.42
N GLU A 124 3.84 -1.94 -8.65
CA GLU A 124 4.15 -3.23 -9.27
C GLU A 124 5.66 -3.42 -9.48
N LYS A 125 6.37 -2.39 -9.95
CA LYS A 125 7.83 -2.43 -10.07
C LYS A 125 8.50 -2.71 -8.71
N ALA A 126 8.05 -2.03 -7.67
CA ALA A 126 8.55 -2.22 -6.31
C ALA A 126 8.24 -3.63 -5.77
N ALA A 127 7.03 -4.15 -6.03
CA ALA A 127 6.65 -5.51 -5.63
C ALA A 127 7.51 -6.57 -6.32
N ARG A 128 7.72 -6.44 -7.63
CA ARG A 128 8.57 -7.37 -8.41
C ARG A 128 10.04 -7.31 -8.05
N SER A 129 10.53 -6.20 -7.54
CA SER A 129 11.91 -6.00 -7.06
C SER A 129 13.01 -6.55 -7.98
N GLY A 130 12.83 -6.37 -9.29
CA GLY A 130 13.75 -6.85 -10.33
C GLY A 130 13.47 -8.25 -10.87
N LEU A 131 12.58 -9.01 -10.24
CA LEU A 131 12.16 -10.33 -10.72
C LEU A 131 11.24 -10.19 -11.94
N GLN A 132 11.63 -10.76 -13.07
CA GLN A 132 10.81 -10.75 -14.28
C GLN A 132 10.00 -12.03 -14.41
N GLY A 133 8.71 -11.90 -14.78
CA GLY A 133 7.83 -13.04 -15.03
C GLY A 133 7.45 -13.86 -13.79
N MET A 134 7.83 -13.41 -12.59
CA MET A 134 7.46 -14.07 -11.34
C MET A 134 6.11 -13.57 -10.83
N GLU A 135 5.35 -14.46 -10.20
CA GLU A 135 4.02 -14.13 -9.67
C GLU A 135 4.10 -13.35 -8.36
N TYR A 136 5.05 -13.70 -7.49
CA TYR A 136 5.18 -13.13 -6.15
C TYR A 136 6.51 -12.38 -5.97
N PRO A 137 6.62 -11.51 -4.95
CA PRO A 137 7.87 -10.79 -4.64
C PRO A 137 9.07 -11.69 -4.31
N TRP A 138 8.84 -12.97 -4.07
CA TRP A 138 9.84 -14.00 -3.73
C TRP A 138 10.00 -15.08 -4.82
N GLY A 139 9.34 -14.97 -5.96
CA GLY A 139 9.32 -15.97 -7.04
C GLY A 139 7.95 -16.60 -7.26
N ASN A 140 7.91 -17.89 -7.60
CA ASN A 140 6.67 -18.61 -7.89
C ASN A 140 6.27 -19.64 -6.81
N ASP A 141 7.00 -19.69 -5.70
CA ASP A 141 6.69 -20.62 -4.61
C ASP A 141 5.53 -20.11 -3.74
N ILE A 142 4.35 -20.62 -3.99
CA ILE A 142 3.12 -20.25 -3.28
C ILE A 142 3.17 -20.59 -1.77
N ALA A 143 3.97 -21.61 -1.39
CA ALA A 143 4.08 -22.01 0.01
C ALA A 143 4.73 -20.95 0.90
N ARG A 144 5.42 -19.97 0.29
CA ARG A 144 6.03 -18.84 0.99
C ARG A 144 5.08 -17.65 1.24
N SER A 145 3.82 -17.73 0.79
CA SER A 145 2.84 -16.67 1.06
C SER A 145 2.46 -16.63 2.55
N ALA A 146 2.16 -15.43 3.06
CA ALA A 146 1.71 -15.27 4.45
C ALA A 146 0.48 -16.13 4.73
N TYR A 147 -0.47 -16.21 3.80
CA TYR A 147 -1.65 -17.06 3.90
C TYR A 147 -1.30 -18.53 4.18
N LYS A 148 -0.30 -19.06 3.49
CA LYS A 148 0.15 -20.46 3.69
C LYS A 148 0.96 -20.61 4.97
N LEU A 149 1.81 -19.63 5.30
CA LEU A 149 2.62 -19.67 6.52
C LEU A 149 1.77 -19.58 7.79
N THR A 150 0.63 -18.89 7.74
CA THR A 150 -0.29 -18.75 8.88
C THR A 150 -1.39 -19.82 8.94
N GLY A 151 -1.47 -20.68 7.93
CA GLY A 151 -2.44 -21.78 7.88
C GLY A 151 -3.84 -21.36 7.42
N GLY A 152 -4.01 -20.18 6.83
CA GLY A 152 -5.28 -19.70 6.29
C GLY A 152 -5.57 -18.23 6.57
N PRO A 153 -6.83 -17.80 6.41
CA PRO A 153 -7.25 -16.42 6.67
C PRO A 153 -6.95 -16.00 8.10
N LEU A 154 -6.50 -14.76 8.27
CA LEU A 154 -6.27 -14.14 9.56
C LEU A 154 -7.50 -13.34 10.01
N PRO A 155 -7.68 -13.06 11.31
CA PRO A 155 -8.79 -12.24 11.80
C PRO A 155 -8.63 -10.75 11.45
N GLY A 156 -7.43 -10.33 11.05
CA GLY A 156 -7.12 -8.94 10.73
C GLY A 156 -5.74 -8.79 10.11
N PRO A 157 -5.32 -7.56 9.81
CA PRO A 157 -3.98 -7.28 9.32
C PRO A 157 -2.93 -7.73 10.36
N TYR A 158 -1.82 -8.23 9.87
CA TYR A 158 -0.72 -8.68 10.75
C TYR A 158 0.40 -7.65 10.81
N LYS A 159 1.23 -7.76 11.85
CA LYS A 159 2.42 -6.92 12.00
C LYS A 159 3.36 -7.16 10.83
N PRO A 160 3.89 -6.12 10.17
CA PRO A 160 4.81 -6.29 9.05
C PRO A 160 6.02 -7.16 9.40
N GLY A 161 6.48 -7.94 8.41
CA GLY A 161 7.65 -8.78 8.56
C GLY A 161 7.37 -10.26 8.82
N VAL A 162 6.13 -10.74 8.65
CA VAL A 162 5.83 -12.19 8.58
C VAL A 162 6.59 -12.82 7.42
N ASN A 163 6.58 -12.16 6.25
CA ASN A 163 7.43 -12.53 5.14
C ASN A 163 8.76 -11.77 5.20
N SER A 164 9.83 -12.37 4.67
CA SER A 164 11.08 -11.67 4.42
C SER A 164 10.85 -10.51 3.45
N PRO A 165 11.64 -9.42 3.53
CA PRO A 165 11.55 -8.34 2.57
C PRO A 165 11.93 -8.84 1.17
N ASN A 166 11.43 -8.17 0.14
CA ASN A 166 11.86 -8.44 -1.23
C ASN A 166 13.30 -7.91 -1.49
N SER A 167 13.83 -8.09 -2.71
CA SER A 167 15.20 -7.70 -3.05
C SER A 167 15.48 -6.20 -2.93
N TYR A 168 14.46 -5.34 -2.89
CA TYR A 168 14.61 -3.92 -2.60
C TYR A 168 14.49 -3.56 -1.11
N GLY A 169 14.31 -4.56 -0.23
CA GLY A 169 14.16 -4.36 1.20
C GLY A 169 12.76 -3.96 1.66
N LEU A 170 11.75 -4.10 0.79
CA LEU A 170 10.36 -3.75 1.05
C LEU A 170 9.60 -4.94 1.66
N PHE A 171 8.90 -4.69 2.77
CA PHE A 171 8.03 -5.68 3.41
C PHE A 171 6.59 -5.55 2.93
N ASP A 172 5.87 -6.66 2.97
CA ASP A 172 4.42 -6.73 2.78
C ASP A 172 3.92 -5.97 1.55
N MET A 173 4.63 -6.17 0.43
CA MET A 173 4.17 -5.68 -0.87
C MET A 173 2.93 -6.44 -1.35
N VAL A 174 2.68 -7.61 -0.75
CA VAL A 174 1.49 -8.44 -1.00
C VAL A 174 1.01 -9.08 0.30
N SER A 175 -0.26 -9.50 0.35
CA SER A 175 -0.90 -10.38 1.35
C SER A 175 -1.37 -9.73 2.67
N ASN A 176 -0.91 -8.55 3.05
CA ASN A 176 -1.29 -7.96 4.34
C ASN A 176 -2.52 -7.06 4.20
N VAL A 177 -2.39 -5.95 3.50
CA VAL A 177 -3.49 -5.03 3.19
C VAL A 177 -3.42 -4.60 1.73
N PHE A 178 -4.56 -4.40 1.10
CA PHE A 178 -4.61 -3.66 -0.15
C PHE A 178 -4.06 -2.25 0.09
N GLN A 179 -3.31 -1.75 -0.86
CA GLN A 179 -2.65 -0.46 -0.74
C GLN A 179 -3.11 0.47 -1.86
N TRP A 180 -3.68 1.61 -1.46
CA TRP A 180 -4.13 2.64 -2.38
C TRP A 180 -3.00 3.13 -3.27
N CYS A 181 -3.30 3.23 -4.56
CA CYS A 181 -2.45 3.88 -5.55
C CYS A 181 -3.00 5.24 -5.95
N LEU A 182 -2.15 6.08 -6.54
CA LEU A 182 -2.53 7.41 -7.01
C LEU A 182 -3.51 7.34 -8.18
N ASP A 183 -3.38 6.31 -9.00
CA ASP A 183 -4.05 6.13 -10.28
C ASP A 183 -5.56 5.94 -10.14
N ARG A 184 -6.29 6.40 -11.15
CA ARG A 184 -7.63 5.93 -11.42
C ARG A 184 -7.55 4.55 -12.07
N TYR A 185 -8.31 3.62 -11.55
CA TYR A 185 -8.37 2.26 -12.10
C TYR A 185 -9.21 2.25 -13.39
N ASP A 186 -8.67 1.60 -14.42
CA ASP A 186 -9.37 1.31 -15.66
C ASP A 186 -8.92 -0.08 -16.13
N PRO A 187 -9.85 -1.05 -16.29
CA PRO A 187 -9.50 -2.42 -16.66
C PRO A 187 -8.84 -2.57 -18.03
N ILE A 188 -9.05 -1.60 -18.94
CA ILE A 188 -8.46 -1.64 -20.28
C ILE A 188 -7.21 -0.77 -20.43
N TYR A 189 -6.80 -0.06 -19.38
CA TYR A 189 -5.71 0.91 -19.43
C TYR A 189 -4.39 0.32 -19.91
N TYR A 190 -4.10 -0.96 -19.60
CA TYR A 190 -2.83 -1.57 -19.98
C TYR A 190 -2.59 -1.67 -21.48
N SER A 191 -3.66 -1.73 -22.30
CA SER A 191 -3.56 -1.67 -23.76
C SER A 191 -3.20 -0.29 -24.32
N GLU A 192 -3.36 0.76 -23.52
CA GLU A 192 -3.15 2.15 -23.90
C GLU A 192 -2.10 2.84 -23.00
N SER A 193 -1.47 2.09 -22.09
CA SER A 193 -0.56 2.62 -21.09
C SER A 193 0.60 3.37 -21.71
N GLU A 194 0.92 4.52 -21.11
CA GLU A 194 2.14 5.25 -21.45
C GLU A 194 3.37 4.42 -21.11
N GLY A 195 4.35 4.40 -22.01
CA GLY A 195 5.57 3.61 -21.84
C GLY A 195 6.54 4.17 -20.78
N ARG A 196 6.29 5.37 -20.23
CA ARG A 196 7.15 6.03 -19.25
C ARG A 196 6.34 6.73 -18.17
N ASN A 197 6.59 6.34 -16.91
CA ASN A 197 5.95 6.88 -15.71
C ASN A 197 4.41 6.99 -15.85
N PRO A 198 3.70 5.92 -16.22
CA PRO A 198 2.25 5.99 -16.42
C PRO A 198 1.54 6.41 -15.12
N MET A 199 0.48 7.21 -15.27
CA MET A 199 -0.28 7.81 -14.19
C MET A 199 -1.73 7.29 -14.11
N GLY A 200 -2.03 6.21 -14.83
CA GLY A 200 -3.37 5.65 -14.91
C GLY A 200 -4.32 6.39 -15.84
N SER A 201 -5.53 5.87 -15.96
CA SER A 201 -6.60 6.42 -16.80
C SER A 201 -7.19 7.70 -16.21
N ARG A 202 -7.84 8.51 -17.07
CA ARG A 202 -8.66 9.65 -16.65
C ARG A 202 -10.16 9.39 -16.73
N ARG A 203 -10.56 8.20 -17.20
CA ARG A 203 -11.94 7.87 -17.60
C ARG A 203 -12.84 7.41 -16.46
N THR A 204 -12.30 6.90 -15.36
CA THR A 204 -13.07 6.25 -14.30
C THR A 204 -13.07 7.03 -13.00
N GLY A 205 -14.02 6.71 -12.10
CA GLY A 205 -14.12 7.28 -10.76
C GLY A 205 -13.45 6.43 -9.65
N GLN A 206 -13.11 5.16 -9.94
CA GLN A 206 -12.46 4.27 -8.98
C GLN A 206 -10.95 4.53 -8.91
N ARG A 207 -10.36 4.19 -7.77
CA ARG A 207 -8.90 4.23 -7.55
C ARG A 207 -8.33 2.84 -7.57
N ALA A 208 -7.13 2.72 -8.15
CA ALA A 208 -6.39 1.47 -8.12
C ALA A 208 -5.89 1.17 -6.70
N ALA A 209 -5.91 -0.11 -6.36
CA ALA A 209 -5.30 -0.65 -5.16
C ALA A 209 -4.57 -1.95 -5.51
N ARG A 210 -3.49 -2.23 -4.79
CA ARG A 210 -2.60 -3.33 -5.12
C ARG A 210 -2.20 -4.13 -3.89
N GLY A 211 -1.66 -5.33 -4.12
CA GLY A 211 -1.01 -6.15 -3.11
C GLY A 211 -1.88 -7.22 -2.47
N GLY A 212 -3.18 -7.23 -2.69
CA GLY A 212 -4.08 -8.15 -2.00
C GLY A 212 -4.16 -7.87 -0.50
N SER A 213 -4.84 -8.72 0.24
CA SER A 213 -5.00 -8.53 1.68
C SER A 213 -5.04 -9.84 2.46
N TRP A 214 -5.03 -9.73 3.78
CA TRP A 214 -5.15 -10.82 4.74
C TRP A 214 -6.43 -11.66 4.57
N LYS A 215 -7.47 -11.10 3.96
CA LYS A 215 -8.74 -11.79 3.67
C LYS A 215 -8.67 -12.71 2.46
N HIS A 216 -7.71 -12.48 1.58
CA HIS A 216 -7.70 -13.08 0.25
C HIS A 216 -6.72 -14.23 0.16
N GLU A 217 -7.12 -15.24 -0.60
CA GLU A 217 -6.22 -16.29 -1.00
C GLU A 217 -5.10 -15.80 -1.91
N THR A 218 -4.12 -16.65 -2.12
CA THR A 218 -2.88 -16.32 -2.83
C THR A 218 -3.06 -15.77 -4.24
N LEU A 219 -4.16 -16.06 -4.93
CA LEU A 219 -4.42 -15.53 -6.28
C LEU A 219 -4.51 -13.99 -6.34
N MET A 220 -5.09 -13.36 -5.31
CA MET A 220 -5.17 -11.90 -5.22
C MET A 220 -3.88 -11.27 -4.68
N ASN A 221 -2.95 -12.08 -4.21
CA ASN A 221 -1.70 -11.67 -3.58
C ASN A 221 -0.50 -11.73 -4.55
N ARG A 222 -0.74 -11.71 -5.88
CA ARG A 222 0.30 -11.68 -6.91
C ARG A 222 0.77 -10.25 -7.19
N CYS A 223 2.01 -10.11 -7.67
CA CYS A 223 2.55 -8.79 -8.07
C CYS A 223 1.69 -8.08 -9.11
N ALA A 224 1.11 -8.84 -10.06
CA ALA A 224 0.28 -8.29 -11.14
C ALA A 224 -1.18 -8.06 -10.73
N ALA A 225 -1.67 -8.70 -9.64
CA ALA A 225 -3.06 -8.62 -9.25
C ALA A 225 -3.50 -7.17 -9.00
N ARG A 226 -4.63 -6.80 -9.58
CA ARG A 226 -5.22 -5.47 -9.53
C ARG A 226 -6.52 -5.49 -8.73
N ALA A 227 -6.79 -4.42 -8.03
CA ALA A 227 -8.06 -4.15 -7.38
C ALA A 227 -8.46 -2.70 -7.55
N SER A 228 -9.72 -2.40 -7.32
CA SER A 228 -10.23 -1.04 -7.36
C SER A 228 -11.36 -0.84 -6.36
N LEU A 229 -11.49 0.40 -5.90
CA LEU A 229 -12.57 0.80 -5.03
C LEU A 229 -12.86 2.29 -5.24
N ALA A 230 -14.09 2.70 -5.01
CA ALA A 230 -14.42 4.12 -5.06
C ALA A 230 -13.67 4.89 -3.95
N PRO A 231 -13.14 6.10 -4.23
CA PRO A 231 -12.16 6.78 -3.39
C PRO A 231 -12.66 7.16 -1.99
N TYR A 232 -13.95 7.16 -1.76
CA TYR A 232 -14.59 7.50 -0.47
C TYR A 232 -14.91 6.29 0.40
N PHE A 233 -14.76 5.06 -0.11
CA PHE A 233 -15.00 3.86 0.67
C PHE A 233 -13.86 3.60 1.66
N ARG A 234 -14.23 3.07 2.82
CA ARG A 234 -13.33 2.59 3.86
C ARG A 234 -13.56 1.09 4.04
N CYS A 235 -12.48 0.29 3.97
CA CYS A 235 -12.54 -1.15 4.18
C CYS A 235 -11.47 -1.57 5.20
N ASN A 236 -11.78 -2.59 5.99
CA ASN A 236 -10.87 -3.05 7.06
C ASN A 236 -9.66 -3.85 6.54
N ASP A 237 -9.49 -3.93 5.24
CA ASP A 237 -8.36 -4.55 4.57
C ASP A 237 -7.67 -3.62 3.55
N PHE A 238 -8.04 -2.32 3.53
CA PHE A 238 -7.40 -1.29 2.71
C PHE A 238 -6.62 -0.33 3.59
N GLY A 239 -5.34 -0.24 3.30
CA GLY A 239 -4.38 0.71 3.85
C GLY A 239 -3.58 1.38 2.74
N PHE A 240 -2.35 1.82 3.03
CA PHE A 240 -1.51 2.49 2.03
C PHE A 240 -0.04 2.54 2.47
N ARG A 241 0.82 2.87 1.53
CA ARG A 241 2.19 3.34 1.79
C ARG A 241 2.49 4.58 0.97
N TRP A 242 3.49 5.32 1.38
CA TRP A 242 3.93 6.51 0.66
C TRP A 242 5.18 6.25 -0.17
N VAL A 243 5.37 7.08 -1.18
CA VAL A 243 6.62 7.20 -1.95
C VAL A 243 7.12 8.63 -1.87
N SER A 244 8.43 8.81 -2.08
CA SER A 244 9.07 10.09 -2.26
C SER A 244 9.76 10.12 -3.60
N SER A 245 9.46 11.13 -4.40
CA SER A 245 10.18 11.40 -5.64
C SER A 245 11.39 12.28 -5.34
N PHE A 246 12.52 12.02 -5.99
CA PHE A 246 13.65 12.93 -5.96
C PHE A 246 13.23 14.27 -6.58
N LYS A 247 13.61 15.38 -5.95
CA LYS A 247 13.50 16.67 -6.64
C LYS A 247 14.42 16.58 -7.86
N VAL A 248 13.83 16.69 -9.04
CA VAL A 248 14.63 17.02 -10.22
C VAL A 248 14.96 18.50 -10.02
N ASP A 249 16.20 18.81 -9.67
CA ASP A 249 16.69 20.18 -9.75
C ASP A 249 16.61 20.56 -11.23
N VAL A 250 15.67 21.43 -11.57
CA VAL A 250 15.49 22.02 -12.89
C VAL A 250 16.33 23.26 -12.96
#